data_68277db11e153b876420aa67374b93d1
#
_entry.id   68277db11e153b876420aa67374b93d1
#
_cell.length_a   1.000
_cell.length_b   1.000
_cell.length_c   1.000
_cell.angle_alpha   90.00
_cell.angle_beta   90.00
_cell.angle_gamma   90.00
#
_symmetry.space_group_name_H-M   'P 1'
#
loop_
_entity.id
_entity.type
_entity.pdbx_description
1 polymer ?
#
loop_
_entity_poly.entity_id
_entity_poly.type
_entity_poly.pdbx_seq_one_letter_code
_entity_poly.pdbx_strand_id
1 'polypeptide(L)'
;MFSKMLTKILVPYDGSKYSVKALARAMELAHNLDSEFFLLSVVNVGYIAPPGLLHGLVKSKKEKDAVKKWTKTVKADAEKMLKNALKKCEAKGISASYKVEEGDITGKIIDFEKRKKITLIVIGSHGLHGLGKLKTLGSVSRRVSENAKSPVLIVR
;
A
#
# COMPACT_ATOMS: atom_id res chain seq x y z
N MET A 1 16.28 -30.18 -9.79
CA MET A 1 15.20 -29.45 -10.45
C MET A 1 14.65 -28.42 -9.46
N PHE A 2 15.06 -27.20 -9.56
CA PHE A 2 14.48 -26.15 -8.70
C PHE A 2 13.07 -25.85 -9.22
N SER A 3 12.05 -26.21 -8.45
CA SER A 3 10.69 -25.75 -8.68
C SER A 3 10.74 -24.23 -8.74
N LYS A 4 10.30 -23.64 -9.86
CA LYS A 4 10.13 -22.20 -10.00
C LYS A 4 9.11 -21.78 -8.94
N MET A 5 9.57 -21.38 -7.76
CA MET A 5 8.68 -20.85 -6.75
C MET A 5 8.11 -19.56 -7.29
N LEU A 6 6.81 -19.55 -7.57
CA LEU A 6 6.08 -18.35 -7.93
C LEU A 6 6.32 -17.32 -6.83
N THR A 7 6.99 -16.25 -7.17
CA THR A 7 7.25 -15.16 -6.22
C THR A 7 6.03 -14.26 -6.15
N LYS A 8 5.46 -14.11 -4.97
CA LYS A 8 4.34 -13.20 -4.70
C LYS A 8 4.86 -11.94 -4.06
N ILE A 9 4.83 -10.85 -4.80
CA ILE A 9 5.36 -9.56 -4.38
C ILE A 9 4.23 -8.63 -3.99
N LEU A 10 4.26 -8.13 -2.76
CA LEU A 10 3.36 -7.10 -2.28
C LEU A 10 4.04 -5.73 -2.34
N VAL A 11 3.40 -4.78 -2.99
CA VAL A 11 3.82 -3.39 -3.04
C VAL A 11 2.73 -2.52 -2.40
N PRO A 12 2.88 -2.13 -1.13
CA PRO A 12 2.05 -1.09 -0.54
C PRO A 12 2.24 0.22 -1.32
N TYR A 13 1.14 0.81 -1.79
CA TYR A 13 1.19 1.91 -2.74
C TYR A 13 0.22 3.02 -2.34
N ASP A 14 0.75 4.21 -2.11
CA ASP A 14 0.00 5.40 -1.71
C ASP A 14 0.15 6.58 -2.70
N GLY A 15 0.84 6.35 -3.83
CA GLY A 15 1.12 7.37 -4.83
C GLY A 15 2.26 8.34 -4.47
N SER A 16 2.89 8.19 -3.31
CA SER A 16 4.09 8.95 -2.97
C SER A 16 5.25 8.64 -3.90
N LYS A 17 6.21 9.56 -4.02
CA LYS A 17 7.43 9.32 -4.81
C LYS A 17 8.16 8.04 -4.38
N TYR A 18 8.09 7.70 -3.10
CA TYR A 18 8.73 6.50 -2.56
C TYR A 18 7.98 5.22 -2.93
N SER A 19 6.65 5.22 -2.92
CA SER A 19 5.88 4.07 -3.38
C SER A 19 6.00 3.87 -4.90
N VAL A 20 6.12 4.94 -5.67
CA VAL A 20 6.40 4.88 -7.11
C VAL A 20 7.78 4.26 -7.36
N LYS A 21 8.80 4.67 -6.62
CA LYS A 21 10.15 4.07 -6.69
C LYS A 21 10.14 2.60 -6.25
N ALA A 22 9.38 2.27 -5.20
CA ALA A 22 9.25 0.90 -4.73
C ALA A 22 8.64 -0.02 -5.81
N LEU A 23 7.59 0.44 -6.48
CA LEU A 23 7.00 -0.31 -7.60
C LEU A 23 7.99 -0.49 -8.74
N ALA A 24 8.70 0.55 -9.14
CA ALA A 24 9.72 0.48 -10.19
C ALA A 24 10.82 -0.53 -9.83
N ARG A 25 11.31 -0.50 -8.59
CA ARG A 25 12.33 -1.44 -8.10
C ARG A 25 11.81 -2.87 -8.05
N ALA A 26 10.56 -3.08 -7.62
CA ALA A 26 9.94 -4.38 -7.63
C ALA A 26 9.84 -4.96 -9.06
N MET A 27 9.45 -4.14 -10.04
CA MET A 27 9.39 -4.56 -11.44
C MET A 27 10.77 -4.91 -12.02
N GLU A 28 11.82 -4.18 -11.66
CA GLU A 28 13.19 -4.50 -12.07
C GLU A 28 13.65 -5.85 -11.50
N LEU A 29 13.41 -6.11 -10.23
CA LEU A 29 13.77 -7.37 -9.56
C LEU A 29 13.02 -8.56 -10.16
N ALA A 30 11.78 -8.37 -10.58
CA ALA A 30 10.92 -9.42 -11.10
C ALA A 30 11.08 -9.69 -12.60
N HIS A 31 11.91 -8.90 -13.30
CA HIS A 31 12.02 -8.96 -14.77
C HIS A 31 12.30 -10.38 -15.32
N ASN A 32 13.00 -11.22 -14.55
CA ASN A 32 13.33 -12.60 -14.93
C ASN A 32 12.65 -13.65 -14.03
N LEU A 33 11.72 -13.23 -13.19
CA LEU A 33 11.01 -14.11 -12.26
C LEU A 33 9.56 -14.26 -12.71
N ASP A 34 9.05 -15.47 -12.61
CA ASP A 34 7.62 -15.73 -12.74
C ASP A 34 6.93 -15.24 -11.47
N SER A 35 6.56 -13.95 -11.45
CA SER A 35 6.09 -13.25 -10.26
C SER A 35 4.67 -12.75 -10.43
N GLU A 36 3.91 -12.82 -9.34
CA GLU A 36 2.57 -12.22 -9.21
C GLU A 36 2.67 -10.99 -8.30
N PHE A 37 2.22 -9.84 -8.78
CA PHE A 37 2.23 -8.59 -8.03
C PHE A 37 0.88 -8.28 -7.41
N PHE A 38 0.94 -7.82 -6.17
CA PHE A 38 -0.21 -7.28 -5.44
C PHE A 38 0.07 -5.82 -5.07
N LEU A 39 -0.73 -4.91 -5.61
CA LEU A 39 -0.70 -3.50 -5.26
C LEU A 39 -1.77 -3.25 -4.19
N LEU A 40 -1.37 -2.79 -3.02
CA LEU A 40 -2.27 -2.56 -1.90
C LEU A 40 -2.24 -1.09 -1.49
N SER A 41 -3.39 -0.43 -1.52
CA SER A 41 -3.60 0.86 -0.87
C SER A 41 -4.48 0.68 0.35
N VAL A 42 -4.06 1.23 1.47
CA VAL A 42 -4.84 1.22 2.70
C VAL A 42 -5.26 2.64 3.04
N VAL A 43 -6.57 2.85 3.08
CA VAL A 43 -7.19 4.12 3.43
C VAL A 43 -7.44 4.13 4.95
N ASN A 44 -6.76 5.05 5.64
CA ASN A 44 -7.05 5.30 7.04
C ASN A 44 -7.80 6.63 7.15
N VAL A 45 -9.13 6.55 7.30
CA VAL A 45 -10.02 7.72 7.36
C VAL A 45 -9.66 8.66 8.53
N GLY A 46 -9.13 8.11 9.63
CA GLY A 46 -8.67 8.87 10.79
C GLY A 46 -7.52 9.82 10.51
N TYR A 47 -6.69 9.52 9.49
CA TYR A 47 -5.54 10.34 9.10
C TYR A 47 -5.86 11.40 8.04
N ILE A 48 -6.87 11.18 7.23
CA ILE A 48 -7.15 11.97 6.03
C ILE A 48 -8.45 12.75 6.09
N ALA A 49 -9.26 12.56 7.12
CA ALA A 49 -10.48 13.34 7.26
C ALA A 49 -10.15 14.80 7.58
N PRO A 50 -10.90 15.77 7.01
CA PRO A 50 -10.73 17.17 7.32
C PRO A 50 -10.88 17.45 8.82
N PRO A 51 -10.13 18.43 9.36
CA PRO A 51 -10.32 18.87 10.73
C PRO A 51 -11.80 19.20 11.00
N GLY A 52 -12.39 18.63 12.03
CA GLY A 52 -13.81 18.78 12.38
C GLY A 52 -14.70 17.58 12.08
N LEU A 53 -14.34 16.68 11.16
CA LEU A 53 -15.13 15.47 10.89
C LEU A 53 -14.81 14.29 11.85
N LEU A 54 -13.69 14.33 12.56
CA LEU A 54 -13.21 13.23 13.39
C LEU A 54 -12.90 13.62 14.83
N HIS A 55 -13.28 14.81 15.30
CA HIS A 55 -13.13 15.13 16.71
C HIS A 55 -14.14 14.34 17.55
N GLY A 56 -13.79 13.07 17.78
CA GLY A 56 -14.17 12.26 18.93
C GLY A 56 -15.63 11.83 19.05
N LEU A 57 -16.59 12.44 18.39
CA LEU A 57 -18.01 12.12 18.60
C LEU A 57 -18.82 12.52 17.36
N VAL A 58 -18.83 11.68 16.34
CA VAL A 58 -19.83 11.74 15.28
C VAL A 58 -21.21 11.47 15.90
N LYS A 59 -21.88 12.51 16.35
CA LYS A 59 -23.15 12.40 17.11
C LYS A 59 -24.38 12.46 16.22
N SER A 60 -24.30 13.14 15.07
CA SER A 60 -25.45 13.34 14.20
C SER A 60 -25.44 12.41 12.99
N LYS A 61 -26.66 12.11 12.47
CA LYS A 61 -26.83 11.38 11.20
C LYS A 61 -26.11 12.09 10.03
N LYS A 62 -26.18 13.42 10.01
CA LYS A 62 -25.54 14.26 8.98
C LYS A 62 -24.04 14.11 8.97
N GLU A 63 -23.41 14.04 10.14
CA GLU A 63 -21.95 13.82 10.26
C GLU A 63 -21.54 12.41 9.83
N LYS A 64 -22.34 11.41 10.18
CA LYS A 64 -22.13 10.01 9.74
C LYS A 64 -22.20 9.91 8.21
N ASP A 65 -23.17 10.55 7.59
CA ASP A 65 -23.34 10.55 6.15
C ASP A 65 -22.19 11.30 5.46
N ALA A 66 -21.71 12.40 6.04
CA ALA A 66 -20.55 13.14 5.54
C ALA A 66 -19.26 12.29 5.59
N VAL A 67 -18.99 11.60 6.70
CA VAL A 67 -17.86 10.68 6.82
C VAL A 67 -17.95 9.54 5.80
N LYS A 68 -19.14 8.98 5.63
CA LYS A 68 -19.39 7.91 4.67
C LYS A 68 -19.13 8.35 3.22
N LYS A 69 -19.61 9.53 2.87
CA LYS A 69 -19.37 10.14 1.54
C LYS A 69 -17.90 10.42 1.32
N TRP A 70 -17.21 10.98 2.31
CA TRP A 70 -15.77 11.22 2.27
C TRP A 70 -14.96 9.95 2.08
N THR A 71 -15.23 8.93 2.87
CA THR A 71 -14.58 7.60 2.76
C THR A 71 -14.76 7.01 1.37
N LYS A 72 -15.96 7.11 0.80
CA LYS A 72 -16.25 6.63 -0.55
C LYS A 72 -15.39 7.37 -1.60
N THR A 73 -15.25 8.67 -1.47
CA THR A 73 -14.42 9.49 -2.38
C THR A 73 -12.95 9.09 -2.30
N VAL A 74 -12.40 8.99 -1.10
CA VAL A 74 -10.99 8.62 -0.88
C VAL A 74 -10.69 7.21 -1.40
N LYS A 75 -11.62 6.27 -1.21
CA LYS A 75 -11.48 4.92 -1.79
C LYS A 75 -11.49 4.93 -3.32
N ALA A 76 -12.37 5.73 -3.93
CA ALA A 76 -12.43 5.87 -5.38
C ALA A 76 -11.14 6.47 -5.96
N ASP A 77 -10.56 7.46 -5.28
CA ASP A 77 -9.28 8.07 -5.66
C ASP A 77 -8.12 7.06 -5.54
N ALA A 78 -8.09 6.30 -4.45
CA ALA A 78 -7.12 5.23 -4.25
C ALA A 78 -7.24 4.14 -5.34
N GLU A 79 -8.46 3.76 -5.70
CA GLU A 79 -8.70 2.79 -6.77
C GLU A 79 -8.22 3.29 -8.12
N LYS A 80 -8.49 4.55 -8.46
CA LYS A 80 -8.02 5.20 -9.70
C LYS A 80 -6.49 5.22 -9.76
N MET A 81 -5.85 5.57 -8.65
CA MET A 81 -4.40 5.57 -8.50
C MET A 81 -3.81 4.17 -8.74
N LEU A 82 -4.38 3.14 -8.12
CA LEU A 82 -3.94 1.76 -8.27
C LEU A 82 -4.16 1.22 -9.69
N LYS A 83 -5.26 1.57 -10.34
CA LYS A 83 -5.50 1.23 -11.76
C LYS A 83 -4.42 1.80 -12.67
N ASN A 84 -3.95 3.02 -12.40
CA ASN A 84 -2.85 3.61 -13.16
C ASN A 84 -1.52 2.89 -12.90
N ALA A 85 -1.26 2.48 -11.66
CA ALA A 85 -0.08 1.68 -11.32
C ALA A 85 -0.14 0.29 -11.96
N LEU A 86 -1.32 -0.35 -11.98
CA LEU A 86 -1.55 -1.63 -12.63
C LEU A 86 -1.19 -1.60 -14.12
N LYS A 87 -1.60 -0.55 -14.84
CA LYS A 87 -1.26 -0.37 -16.26
C LYS A 87 0.24 -0.36 -16.52
N LYS A 88 1.03 0.18 -15.57
CA LYS A 88 2.50 0.18 -15.68
C LYS A 88 3.07 -1.24 -15.57
N CYS A 89 2.48 -2.08 -14.73
CA CYS A 89 2.86 -3.49 -14.61
C CYS A 89 2.50 -4.24 -15.90
N GLU A 90 1.28 -4.07 -16.39
CA GLU A 90 0.79 -4.70 -17.61
C GLU A 90 1.63 -4.34 -18.84
N ALA A 91 2.03 -3.06 -18.96
CA ALA A 91 2.89 -2.59 -20.04
C ALA A 91 4.28 -3.26 -20.03
N LYS A 92 4.71 -3.83 -18.91
CA LYS A 92 5.94 -4.62 -18.78
C LYS A 92 5.70 -6.14 -18.78
N GLY A 93 4.49 -6.57 -19.08
CA GLY A 93 4.12 -8.00 -19.10
C GLY A 93 4.08 -8.64 -17.72
N ILE A 94 3.94 -7.86 -16.64
CA ILE A 94 3.89 -8.33 -15.27
C ILE A 94 2.43 -8.58 -14.87
N SER A 95 2.14 -9.81 -14.42
CA SER A 95 0.83 -10.14 -13.84
C SER A 95 0.66 -9.43 -12.50
N ALA A 96 -0.35 -8.57 -12.42
CA ALA A 96 -0.61 -7.77 -11.23
C ALA A 96 -2.11 -7.66 -10.93
N SER A 97 -2.43 -7.54 -9.67
CA SER A 97 -3.76 -7.22 -9.17
C SER A 97 -3.68 -6.11 -8.12
N TYR A 98 -4.79 -5.46 -7.83
CA TYR A 98 -4.83 -4.43 -6.81
C TYR A 98 -5.98 -4.60 -5.82
N LYS A 99 -5.81 -4.02 -4.64
CA LYS A 99 -6.83 -3.95 -3.61
C LYS A 99 -6.76 -2.62 -2.87
N VAL A 100 -7.93 -2.06 -2.58
CA VAL A 100 -8.09 -0.98 -1.60
C VAL A 100 -8.69 -1.57 -0.34
N GLU A 101 -8.06 -1.35 0.80
CA GLU A 101 -8.58 -1.71 2.11
C GLU A 101 -8.71 -0.47 3.00
N GLU A 102 -9.52 -0.56 4.04
CA GLU A 102 -9.71 0.49 5.03
C GLU A 102 -9.30 0.01 6.40
N GLY A 103 -8.58 0.85 7.14
CA GLY A 103 -8.18 0.56 8.52
C GLY A 103 -6.76 1.00 8.85
N ASP A 104 -6.17 0.37 9.87
CA ASP A 104 -4.76 0.62 10.22
C ASP A 104 -3.84 0.13 9.10
N ILE A 105 -3.00 1.04 8.61
CA ILE A 105 -2.17 0.79 7.42
C ILE A 105 -1.25 -0.41 7.63
N THR A 106 -0.50 -0.43 8.72
CA THR A 106 0.44 -1.52 9.01
C THR A 106 -0.30 -2.85 9.22
N GLY A 107 -1.37 -2.85 10.00
CA GLY A 107 -2.17 -4.04 10.27
C GLY A 107 -2.72 -4.66 9.01
N LYS A 108 -3.26 -3.85 8.09
CA LYS A 108 -3.81 -4.31 6.81
C LYS A 108 -2.73 -4.88 5.87
N ILE A 109 -1.54 -4.28 5.84
CA ILE A 109 -0.41 -4.82 5.07
C ILE A 109 -0.01 -6.20 5.59
N ILE A 110 0.14 -6.35 6.90
CA ILE A 110 0.52 -7.62 7.53
C ILE A 110 -0.57 -8.69 7.36
N ASP A 111 -1.85 -8.32 7.49
CA ASP A 111 -2.96 -9.25 7.25
C ASP A 111 -3.01 -9.71 5.78
N PHE A 112 -2.76 -8.79 4.85
CA PHE A 112 -2.71 -9.11 3.43
C PHE A 112 -1.53 -10.05 3.11
N GLU A 113 -0.35 -9.79 3.69
CA GLU A 113 0.83 -10.66 3.59
C GLU A 113 0.46 -12.11 3.94
N LYS A 114 -0.18 -12.31 5.09
CA LYS A 114 -0.56 -13.63 5.58
C LYS A 114 -1.60 -14.29 4.68
N ARG A 115 -2.69 -13.59 4.36
CA ARG A 115 -3.80 -14.12 3.56
C ARG A 115 -3.37 -14.54 2.15
N LYS A 116 -2.49 -13.78 1.52
CA LYS A 116 -2.01 -14.03 0.15
C LYS A 116 -0.74 -14.85 0.09
N LYS A 117 -0.14 -15.19 1.25
CA LYS A 117 1.14 -15.92 1.32
C LYS A 117 2.22 -15.19 0.52
N ILE A 118 2.36 -13.90 0.78
CA ILE A 118 3.36 -13.05 0.14
C ILE A 118 4.75 -13.58 0.45
N THR A 119 5.66 -13.50 -0.50
CA THR A 119 7.04 -13.96 -0.37
C THR A 119 8.06 -12.83 -0.33
N LEU A 120 7.65 -11.61 -0.72
CA LEU A 120 8.46 -10.40 -0.65
C LEU A 120 7.55 -9.18 -0.53
N ILE A 121 7.86 -8.29 0.39
CA ILE A 121 7.24 -6.95 0.47
C ILE A 121 8.26 -5.93 -0.05
N VAL A 122 7.86 -5.08 -0.99
CA VAL A 122 8.67 -3.95 -1.48
C VAL A 122 7.92 -2.66 -1.14
N ILE A 123 8.47 -1.87 -0.23
CA ILE A 123 7.81 -0.70 0.34
C ILE A 123 8.69 0.55 0.25
N GLY A 124 8.07 1.69 -0.01
CA GLY A 124 8.76 2.97 0.08
C GLY A 124 9.15 3.33 1.51
N SER A 125 10.27 4.00 1.68
CA SER A 125 10.77 4.39 3.01
C SER A 125 9.87 5.37 3.75
N HIS A 126 9.08 6.18 3.02
CA HIS A 126 8.15 7.17 3.55
C HIS A 126 6.84 7.17 2.76
N GLY A 127 5.76 7.66 3.37
CA GLY A 127 4.48 7.88 2.70
C GLY A 127 4.24 9.35 2.33
N LEU A 128 3.01 9.65 1.90
CA LEU A 128 2.57 11.01 1.50
C LEU A 128 2.70 12.05 2.63
N HIS A 129 2.51 11.64 3.86
CA HIS A 129 2.53 12.51 5.05
C HIS A 129 3.85 12.42 5.82
N GLY A 130 4.85 11.75 5.27
CA GLY A 130 6.16 11.62 5.89
C GLY A 130 6.93 12.93 5.86
N LEU A 131 6.90 13.68 6.96
CA LEU A 131 7.79 14.82 7.21
C LEU A 131 9.19 14.34 7.61
N GLY A 132 9.60 13.15 7.14
CA GLY A 132 10.82 12.50 7.57
C GLY A 132 12.07 13.24 7.13
N LYS A 133 12.91 13.60 8.06
CA LYS A 133 14.34 13.79 7.79
C LYS A 133 14.82 12.54 7.07
N LEU A 134 15.47 12.71 5.94
CA LEU A 134 15.88 11.63 4.98
C LEU A 134 16.68 10.47 5.60
N LYS A 135 17.09 10.57 6.87
CA LYS A 135 17.91 9.58 7.58
C LYS A 135 17.11 8.54 8.36
N THR A 136 15.82 8.77 8.63
CA THR A 136 14.97 7.84 9.40
C THR A 136 13.91 7.22 8.52
N LEU A 137 13.49 6.01 8.84
CA LEU A 137 12.36 5.36 8.19
C LEU A 137 11.04 6.02 8.61
N GLY A 138 10.07 6.03 7.71
CA GLY A 138 8.69 6.36 8.04
C GLY A 138 8.07 5.36 9.02
N SER A 139 7.04 5.77 9.74
CA SER A 139 6.38 4.92 10.74
C SER A 139 5.84 3.61 10.17
N VAL A 140 5.23 3.66 8.99
CA VAL A 140 4.66 2.47 8.33
C VAL A 140 5.76 1.51 7.89
N SER A 141 6.77 1.98 7.14
CA SER A 141 7.86 1.12 6.65
C SER A 141 8.63 0.46 7.80
N ARG A 142 8.88 1.20 8.89
CA ARG A 142 9.49 0.65 10.09
C ARG A 142 8.63 -0.44 10.73
N ARG A 143 7.36 -0.15 11.01
CA ARG A 143 6.44 -1.12 11.63
C ARG A 143 6.20 -2.35 10.76
N VAL A 144 6.16 -2.19 9.44
CA VAL A 144 6.05 -3.33 8.51
C VAL A 144 7.31 -4.18 8.60
N SER A 145 8.51 -3.59 8.58
CA SER A 145 9.77 -4.34 8.67
C SER A 145 9.94 -5.09 10.00
N GLU A 146 9.39 -4.56 11.09
CA GLU A 146 9.42 -5.19 12.42
C GLU A 146 8.41 -6.34 12.57
N ASN A 147 7.30 -6.32 11.84
CA ASN A 147 6.17 -7.26 12.04
C ASN A 147 5.94 -8.25 10.89
N ALA A 148 6.49 -8.01 9.71
CA ALA A 148 6.36 -8.90 8.58
C ALA A 148 7.12 -10.22 8.80
N LYS A 149 6.57 -11.31 8.29
CA LYS A 149 7.25 -12.62 8.24
C LYS A 149 8.08 -12.78 6.99
N SER A 150 7.65 -12.15 5.90
CA SER A 150 8.37 -12.14 4.63
C SER A 150 9.51 -11.14 4.66
N PRO A 151 10.57 -11.33 3.86
CA PRO A 151 11.56 -10.30 3.59
C PRO A 151 10.90 -8.98 3.17
N VAL A 152 11.44 -7.87 3.66
CA VAL A 152 10.98 -6.51 3.35
C VAL A 152 12.11 -5.72 2.71
N LEU A 153 11.92 -5.30 1.47
CA LEU A 153 12.81 -4.39 0.77
C LEU A 153 12.27 -2.96 0.92
N ILE A 154 13.02 -2.10 1.57
CA ILE A 154 12.68 -0.69 1.76
C ILE A 154 13.41 0.15 0.72
N VAL A 155 12.66 0.91 -0.08
CA VAL A 155 13.18 1.73 -1.18
C VAL A 155 13.14 3.22 -0.80
N ARG A 156 14.25 3.93 -1.01
CA ARG A 156 14.44 5.36 -0.71
C ARG A 156 14.39 6.25 -1.95
#